data_61cfabdf416953161f11f50fe9b7671e
#
_entry.id   61cfabdf416953161f11f50fe9b7671e
#
_cell.length_a   1.000
_cell.length_b   1.000
_cell.length_c   1.000
_cell.angle_alpha   90.00
_cell.angle_beta   90.00
_cell.angle_gamma   90.00
#
_symmetry.space_group_name_H-M   'P 1'
#
loop_
_entity.id
_entity.type
_entity.pdbx_description
1 polymer ?
#
loop_
_entity_poly.entity_id
_entity_poly.type
_entity_poly.pdbx_seq_one_letter_code
_entity_poly.pdbx_strand_id
1 'polypeptide(L)'
;MRVGFLGPAGTYSQEAVFAGPGTENYEPVPLPSVHDAVMAVHEGRVERALVPIENSLEGAVNATLDTLAFETEEVQIAGELVLPIHHCLIARDPVELDRIAAVTSHPQASGQCATFLRTRLPGATIVDAASTADAVRIVAEREGGEPWAALGSRAAAELYGCAVLASGVEDPPGSQTRFVWIAREAPDPGQGGTWKTALMFWEPSDDRAGWLVRCLAEFADRDVNLTRIESRPRRLGLGTYMFFVDCDGRADDPAVAQAISALRSHAEGVRVLGSFPAAP
;
A
#
# COMPACT_ATOMS: atom_id res chain seq x y z
N MET A 1 -19.70 -8.34 -4.25
CA MET A 1 -19.12 -6.97 -4.22
C MET A 1 -17.85 -6.97 -5.07
N ARG A 2 -17.78 -6.06 -6.06
CA ARG A 2 -16.58 -5.91 -6.91
C ARG A 2 -15.54 -5.07 -6.19
N VAL A 3 -14.32 -5.61 -6.08
CA VAL A 3 -13.23 -4.97 -5.34
C VAL A 3 -12.03 -4.76 -6.26
N GLY A 4 -11.68 -3.50 -6.51
CA GLY A 4 -10.50 -3.10 -7.28
C GLY A 4 -9.21 -3.29 -6.49
N PHE A 5 -8.13 -3.66 -7.15
CA PHE A 5 -6.79 -3.75 -6.55
C PHE A 5 -5.70 -3.56 -7.61
N LEU A 6 -4.49 -3.24 -7.17
CA LEU A 6 -3.34 -3.17 -8.07
C LEU A 6 -2.98 -4.58 -8.57
N GLY A 7 -3.28 -4.82 -9.86
CA GLY A 7 -2.97 -6.08 -10.56
C GLY A 7 -1.47 -6.26 -10.86
N PRO A 8 -1.15 -7.37 -11.50
CA PRO A 8 -2.04 -8.45 -11.96
C PRO A 8 -2.54 -9.35 -10.84
N ALA A 9 -3.26 -10.43 -11.18
CA ALA A 9 -3.60 -11.49 -10.24
C ALA A 9 -2.33 -12.16 -9.68
N GLY A 10 -2.39 -12.64 -8.42
CA GLY A 10 -1.25 -13.22 -7.70
C GLY A 10 -0.36 -12.19 -6.99
N THR A 11 -0.68 -10.88 -7.03
CA THR A 11 0.05 -9.84 -6.29
C THR A 11 -0.30 -9.85 -4.80
N TYR A 12 0.57 -9.23 -3.96
CA TYR A 12 0.26 -8.97 -2.55
C TYR A 12 -0.98 -8.09 -2.37
N SER A 13 -1.29 -7.24 -3.35
CA SER A 13 -2.55 -6.47 -3.34
C SER A 13 -3.77 -7.38 -3.44
N GLN A 14 -3.74 -8.45 -4.25
CA GLN A 14 -4.81 -9.43 -4.26
C GLN A 14 -4.86 -10.24 -2.96
N GLU A 15 -3.72 -10.66 -2.44
CA GLU A 15 -3.64 -11.36 -1.15
C GLU A 15 -4.27 -10.52 -0.04
N ALA A 16 -3.97 -9.20 -0.01
CA ALA A 16 -4.56 -8.26 0.94
C ALA A 16 -6.09 -8.17 0.81
N VAL A 17 -6.66 -8.22 -0.41
CA VAL A 17 -8.13 -8.24 -0.62
C VAL A 17 -8.78 -9.41 0.10
N PHE A 18 -8.11 -10.54 0.19
CA PHE A 18 -8.65 -11.75 0.82
C PHE A 18 -8.19 -11.98 2.27
N ALA A 19 -7.33 -11.12 2.82
CA ALA A 19 -6.78 -11.29 4.17
C ALA A 19 -7.77 -10.99 5.31
N GLY A 20 -8.88 -10.31 5.03
CA GLY A 20 -9.90 -9.94 6.01
C GLY A 20 -11.07 -10.92 6.10
N PRO A 21 -11.90 -10.86 7.14
CA PRO A 21 -13.14 -11.64 7.23
C PRO A 21 -14.18 -11.14 6.23
N GLY A 22 -15.09 -12.02 5.80
CA GLY A 22 -16.22 -11.67 4.92
C GLY A 22 -15.86 -11.44 3.45
N THR A 23 -14.67 -11.91 3.05
CA THR A 23 -14.13 -11.71 1.70
C THR A 23 -14.61 -12.78 0.69
N GLU A 24 -15.34 -13.80 1.14
CA GLU A 24 -15.78 -14.93 0.31
C GLU A 24 -16.68 -14.51 -0.86
N ASN A 25 -17.36 -13.36 -0.71
CA ASN A 25 -18.26 -12.79 -1.71
C ASN A 25 -17.61 -11.68 -2.54
N TYR A 26 -16.27 -11.50 -2.45
CA TYR A 26 -15.56 -10.51 -3.23
C TYR A 26 -15.25 -11.03 -4.63
N GLU A 27 -15.56 -10.20 -5.62
CA GLU A 27 -15.15 -10.36 -7.02
C GLU A 27 -13.94 -9.44 -7.23
N PRO A 28 -12.71 -9.97 -7.22
CA PRO A 28 -11.51 -9.16 -7.35
C PRO A 28 -11.35 -8.67 -8.80
N VAL A 29 -11.11 -7.37 -8.95
CA VAL A 29 -10.92 -6.72 -10.26
C VAL A 29 -9.48 -6.17 -10.32
N PRO A 30 -8.57 -6.83 -11.04
CA PRO A 30 -7.21 -6.33 -11.19
C PRO A 30 -7.19 -5.08 -12.08
N LEU A 31 -6.50 -4.05 -11.65
CA LEU A 31 -6.37 -2.77 -12.36
C LEU A 31 -4.91 -2.45 -12.64
N PRO A 32 -4.60 -1.75 -13.74
CA PRO A 32 -3.22 -1.57 -14.20
C PRO A 32 -2.34 -0.75 -13.24
N SER A 33 -2.96 0.16 -12.48
CA SER A 33 -2.25 1.03 -11.54
C SER A 33 -3.08 1.31 -10.29
N VAL A 34 -2.40 1.85 -9.27
CA VAL A 34 -3.08 2.37 -8.05
C VAL A 34 -4.06 3.48 -8.40
N HIS A 35 -3.67 4.38 -9.31
CA HIS A 35 -4.55 5.43 -9.83
C HIS A 35 -5.83 4.84 -10.42
N ASP A 36 -5.72 3.85 -11.31
CA ASP A 36 -6.90 3.22 -11.93
C ASP A 36 -7.79 2.53 -10.90
N ALA A 37 -7.20 1.98 -9.82
CA ALA A 37 -7.96 1.34 -8.75
C ALA A 37 -8.79 2.36 -7.95
N VAL A 38 -8.22 3.51 -7.60
CA VAL A 38 -8.93 4.60 -6.91
C VAL A 38 -10.00 5.20 -7.83
N MET A 39 -9.66 5.48 -9.10
CA MET A 39 -10.59 6.04 -10.09
C MET A 39 -11.73 5.08 -10.44
N ALA A 40 -11.50 3.77 -10.38
CA ALA A 40 -12.58 2.80 -10.58
C ALA A 40 -13.67 2.90 -9.50
N VAL A 41 -13.32 3.28 -8.27
CA VAL A 41 -14.30 3.59 -7.22
C VAL A 41 -15.00 4.93 -7.50
N HIS A 42 -14.22 5.96 -7.85
CA HIS A 42 -14.76 7.28 -8.22
C HIS A 42 -15.78 7.20 -9.35
N GLU A 43 -15.49 6.42 -10.38
CA GLU A 43 -16.37 6.21 -11.55
C GLU A 43 -17.49 5.19 -11.30
N GLY A 44 -17.51 4.50 -10.17
CA GLY A 44 -18.53 3.47 -9.85
C GLY A 44 -18.35 2.16 -10.62
N ARG A 45 -17.18 1.90 -11.18
CA ARG A 45 -16.85 0.63 -11.86
C ARG A 45 -16.64 -0.51 -10.87
N VAL A 46 -16.22 -0.19 -9.65
CA VAL A 46 -16.15 -1.10 -8.51
C VAL A 46 -16.73 -0.42 -7.26
N GLU A 47 -17.23 -1.21 -6.31
CA GLU A 47 -17.81 -0.67 -5.08
C GLU A 47 -16.73 -0.17 -4.11
N ARG A 48 -15.59 -0.86 -4.05
CA ARG A 48 -14.44 -0.53 -3.22
C ARG A 48 -13.14 -0.85 -3.94
N ALA A 49 -12.04 -0.27 -3.50
CA ALA A 49 -10.70 -0.70 -3.89
C ALA A 49 -9.81 -0.84 -2.65
N LEU A 50 -8.87 -1.77 -2.70
CA LEU A 50 -7.81 -1.90 -1.72
C LEU A 50 -6.49 -1.53 -2.37
N VAL A 51 -5.85 -0.48 -1.88
CA VAL A 51 -4.62 0.05 -2.45
C VAL A 51 -3.54 0.22 -1.38
N PRO A 52 -2.26 -0.01 -1.70
CA PRO A 52 -1.17 0.22 -0.76
C PRO A 52 -1.00 1.72 -0.50
N ILE A 53 -0.76 2.11 0.74
CA ILE A 53 -0.48 3.50 1.12
C ILE A 53 0.91 3.70 1.72
N GLU A 54 1.45 2.65 2.33
CA GLU A 54 2.75 2.68 2.99
C GLU A 54 3.37 1.27 3.04
N ASN A 55 4.69 1.21 2.87
CA ASN A 55 5.48 0.01 3.12
C ASN A 55 6.53 0.31 4.17
N SER A 56 6.77 -0.60 5.11
CA SER A 56 7.68 -0.40 6.23
C SER A 56 9.16 -0.20 5.84
N LEU A 57 9.55 -0.60 4.63
CA LEU A 57 10.91 -0.45 4.11
C LEU A 57 11.05 0.71 3.11
N GLU A 58 10.04 0.88 2.25
CA GLU A 58 10.08 1.84 1.12
C GLU A 58 9.42 3.19 1.46
N GLY A 59 8.62 3.24 2.54
CA GLY A 59 7.87 4.43 2.92
C GLY A 59 6.55 4.58 2.16
N ALA A 60 6.15 5.82 1.90
CA ALA A 60 4.86 6.15 1.35
C ALA A 60 4.68 5.71 -0.12
N VAL A 61 3.49 5.21 -0.45
CA VAL A 61 3.07 4.95 -1.83
C VAL A 61 2.48 6.23 -2.42
N ASN A 62 3.35 7.01 -3.06
CA ASN A 62 3.03 8.33 -3.59
C ASN A 62 1.84 8.35 -4.55
N ALA A 63 1.67 7.31 -5.36
CA ALA A 63 0.54 7.20 -6.29
C ALA A 63 -0.82 7.24 -5.58
N THR A 64 -0.95 6.59 -4.41
CA THR A 64 -2.17 6.63 -3.61
C THR A 64 -2.45 8.03 -3.09
N LEU A 65 -1.43 8.68 -2.49
CA LEU A 65 -1.57 10.01 -1.92
C LEU A 65 -1.89 11.06 -2.99
N ASP A 66 -1.17 11.02 -4.11
CA ASP A 66 -1.36 11.97 -5.21
C ASP A 66 -2.74 11.81 -5.85
N THR A 67 -3.23 10.59 -6.06
CA THR A 67 -4.56 10.36 -6.61
C THR A 67 -5.65 10.89 -5.68
N LEU A 68 -5.55 10.62 -4.38
CA LEU A 68 -6.48 11.15 -3.38
C LEU A 68 -6.45 12.68 -3.30
N ALA A 69 -5.27 13.30 -3.49
CA ALA A 69 -5.12 14.74 -3.39
C ALA A 69 -5.65 15.50 -4.61
N PHE A 70 -5.36 15.00 -5.82
CA PHE A 70 -5.49 15.78 -7.04
C PHE A 70 -6.60 15.31 -7.98
N GLU A 71 -7.02 14.04 -7.89
CA GLU A 71 -7.84 13.45 -8.95
C GLU A 71 -9.30 13.20 -8.51
N THR A 72 -9.57 13.16 -7.19
CA THR A 72 -10.92 12.88 -6.71
C THR A 72 -11.18 13.46 -5.31
N GLU A 73 -12.40 13.99 -5.12
CA GLU A 73 -12.94 14.41 -3.82
C GLU A 73 -14.08 13.52 -3.32
N GLU A 74 -14.63 12.65 -4.19
CA GLU A 74 -15.82 11.86 -3.91
C GLU A 74 -15.53 10.51 -3.23
N VAL A 75 -14.25 10.12 -3.13
CA VAL A 75 -13.87 8.90 -2.43
C VAL A 75 -13.12 9.22 -1.15
N GLN A 76 -13.18 8.29 -0.22
CA GLN A 76 -12.55 8.41 1.08
C GLN A 76 -11.89 7.09 1.50
N ILE A 77 -11.00 7.17 2.48
CA ILE A 77 -10.44 6.01 3.16
C ILE A 77 -11.50 5.48 4.12
N ALA A 78 -11.92 4.23 3.94
CA ALA A 78 -12.99 3.58 4.69
C ALA A 78 -12.49 2.42 5.58
N GLY A 79 -11.20 2.18 5.65
CA GLY A 79 -10.58 1.14 6.46
C GLY A 79 -9.11 0.98 6.14
N GLU A 80 -8.41 0.23 6.96
CA GLU A 80 -7.02 -0.16 6.71
C GLU A 80 -6.80 -1.64 6.96
N LEU A 81 -5.74 -2.16 6.36
CA LEU A 81 -5.23 -3.51 6.56
C LEU A 81 -3.70 -3.46 6.55
N VAL A 82 -3.06 -4.16 7.46
CA VAL A 82 -1.61 -4.37 7.45
C VAL A 82 -1.33 -5.82 7.07
N LEU A 83 -0.61 -6.00 5.95
CA LEU A 83 -0.22 -7.32 5.45
C LEU A 83 1.29 -7.52 5.66
N PRO A 84 1.71 -8.56 6.40
CA PRO A 84 3.10 -9.01 6.38
C PRO A 84 3.48 -9.49 4.97
N ILE A 85 4.63 -9.05 4.48
CA ILE A 85 5.13 -9.40 3.16
C ILE A 85 6.20 -10.47 3.27
N HIS A 86 5.91 -11.65 2.74
CA HIS A 86 6.85 -12.77 2.71
C HIS A 86 7.14 -13.17 1.28
N HIS A 87 8.40 -13.09 0.89
CA HIS A 87 8.83 -13.57 -0.41
C HIS A 87 9.14 -15.06 -0.39
N CYS A 88 8.69 -15.74 -1.44
CA CYS A 88 9.02 -17.14 -1.71
C CYS A 88 9.93 -17.22 -2.94
N LEU A 89 10.89 -18.15 -2.92
CA LEU A 89 11.56 -18.61 -4.13
C LEU A 89 10.70 -19.69 -4.76
N ILE A 90 10.32 -19.50 -6.00
CA ILE A 90 9.29 -20.27 -6.71
C ILE A 90 9.86 -20.74 -8.05
N ALA A 91 9.70 -22.01 -8.36
CA ALA A 91 10.04 -22.57 -9.67
C ALA A 91 8.82 -23.29 -10.27
N ARG A 92 8.83 -23.52 -11.59
CA ARG A 92 7.77 -24.26 -12.26
C ARG A 92 7.57 -25.64 -11.61
N ASP A 93 8.67 -26.39 -11.47
CA ASP A 93 8.71 -27.71 -10.87
C ASP A 93 9.73 -27.74 -9.71
N PRO A 94 9.65 -28.70 -8.79
CA PRO A 94 10.67 -28.87 -7.76
C PRO A 94 12.06 -29.07 -8.37
N VAL A 95 13.02 -28.26 -7.94
CA VAL A 95 14.40 -28.28 -8.43
C VAL A 95 15.38 -27.92 -7.31
N GLU A 96 16.58 -28.50 -7.33
CA GLU A 96 17.64 -28.16 -6.39
C GLU A 96 18.16 -26.74 -6.67
N LEU A 97 18.50 -26.01 -5.59
CA LEU A 97 18.86 -24.58 -5.69
C LEU A 97 20.10 -24.35 -6.56
N ASP A 98 21.08 -25.23 -6.52
CA ASP A 98 22.34 -25.16 -7.27
C ASP A 98 22.16 -25.33 -8.79
N ARG A 99 21.00 -25.79 -9.23
CA ARG A 99 20.63 -25.95 -10.64
C ARG A 99 19.92 -24.73 -11.21
N ILE A 100 19.54 -23.73 -10.39
CA ILE A 100 18.84 -22.53 -10.85
C ILE A 100 19.81 -21.63 -11.58
N ALA A 101 19.57 -21.43 -12.86
CA ALA A 101 20.39 -20.58 -13.73
C ALA A 101 20.04 -19.09 -13.63
N ALA A 102 18.76 -18.78 -13.36
CA ALA A 102 18.32 -17.40 -13.23
C ALA A 102 17.17 -17.25 -12.22
N VAL A 103 17.11 -16.07 -11.58
CA VAL A 103 15.99 -15.66 -10.73
C VAL A 103 15.39 -14.39 -11.31
N THR A 104 14.08 -14.40 -11.52
CA THR A 104 13.34 -13.22 -11.99
C THR A 104 12.43 -12.65 -10.94
N SER A 105 12.36 -11.32 -10.81
CA SER A 105 11.41 -10.61 -9.95
C SER A 105 11.36 -9.13 -10.26
N HIS A 106 10.45 -8.40 -9.58
CA HIS A 106 10.53 -6.96 -9.53
C HIS A 106 11.83 -6.53 -8.83
N PRO A 107 12.54 -5.48 -9.31
CA PRO A 107 13.83 -5.04 -8.73
C PRO A 107 13.79 -4.81 -7.22
N GLN A 108 12.69 -4.26 -6.70
CA GLN A 108 12.49 -4.05 -5.28
C GLN A 108 12.54 -5.38 -4.49
N ALA A 109 11.83 -6.41 -4.94
CA ALA A 109 11.81 -7.71 -4.29
C ALA A 109 13.18 -8.41 -4.38
N SER A 110 13.88 -8.27 -5.51
CA SER A 110 15.26 -8.75 -5.66
C SER A 110 16.20 -8.05 -4.67
N GLY A 111 16.04 -6.75 -4.47
CA GLY A 111 16.79 -5.97 -3.46
C GLY A 111 16.49 -6.43 -2.04
N GLN A 112 15.22 -6.69 -1.72
CA GLN A 112 14.80 -7.19 -0.40
C GLN A 112 15.24 -8.64 -0.12
N CYS A 113 15.67 -9.39 -1.12
CA CYS A 113 16.17 -10.77 -0.99
C CYS A 113 17.66 -10.89 -1.30
N ALA A 114 18.40 -9.79 -1.33
CA ALA A 114 19.78 -9.76 -1.85
C ALA A 114 20.74 -10.68 -1.09
N THR A 115 20.61 -10.82 0.22
CA THR A 115 21.47 -11.72 1.02
C THR A 115 21.17 -13.18 0.70
N PHE A 116 19.91 -13.55 0.62
CA PHE A 116 19.48 -14.89 0.23
C PHE A 116 20.02 -15.24 -1.16
N LEU A 117 19.79 -14.37 -2.15
CA LEU A 117 20.25 -14.59 -3.53
C LEU A 117 21.76 -14.76 -3.60
N ARG A 118 22.53 -13.88 -2.97
CA ARG A 118 23.99 -13.93 -2.97
C ARG A 118 24.55 -15.16 -2.28
N THR A 119 23.92 -15.64 -1.20
CA THR A 119 24.47 -16.74 -0.40
C THR A 119 23.98 -18.12 -0.84
N ARG A 120 22.73 -18.21 -1.32
CA ARG A 120 22.11 -19.49 -1.66
C ARG A 120 22.08 -19.76 -3.18
N LEU A 121 22.19 -18.72 -4.00
CA LEU A 121 22.12 -18.77 -5.46
C LEU A 121 23.23 -17.93 -6.13
N PRO A 122 24.49 -18.10 -5.71
CA PRO A 122 25.59 -17.21 -6.17
C PRO A 122 25.89 -17.29 -7.68
N GLY A 123 25.42 -18.34 -8.35
CA GLY A 123 25.59 -18.53 -9.81
C GLY A 123 24.40 -18.10 -10.63
N ALA A 124 23.27 -17.73 -10.02
CA ALA A 124 22.07 -17.37 -10.76
C ALA A 124 22.13 -15.94 -11.27
N THR A 125 21.69 -15.74 -12.52
CA THR A 125 21.51 -14.40 -13.10
C THR A 125 20.21 -13.79 -12.59
N ILE A 126 20.25 -12.51 -12.19
CA ILE A 126 19.04 -11.78 -11.78
C ILE A 126 18.44 -11.10 -13.00
N VAL A 127 17.14 -11.31 -13.23
CA VAL A 127 16.38 -10.78 -14.37
C VAL A 127 15.17 -10.00 -13.86
N ASP A 128 15.03 -8.75 -14.31
CA ASP A 128 13.92 -7.90 -13.88
C ASP A 128 12.59 -8.31 -14.54
N ALA A 129 11.52 -8.23 -13.77
CA ALA A 129 10.13 -8.39 -14.20
C ALA A 129 9.28 -7.18 -13.78
N ALA A 130 8.15 -6.99 -14.44
CA ALA A 130 7.24 -5.87 -14.17
C ALA A 130 6.60 -5.94 -12.77
N SER A 131 6.42 -7.14 -12.24
CA SER A 131 5.92 -7.39 -10.88
C SER A 131 6.41 -8.75 -10.37
N THR A 132 6.28 -8.99 -9.06
CA THR A 132 6.55 -10.30 -8.46
C THR A 132 5.61 -11.39 -8.98
N ALA A 133 4.34 -11.06 -9.22
CA ALA A 133 3.36 -12.00 -9.80
C ALA A 133 3.67 -12.29 -11.29
N ASP A 134 4.09 -11.29 -12.06
CA ASP A 134 4.51 -11.48 -13.45
C ASP A 134 5.76 -12.36 -13.54
N ALA A 135 6.69 -12.22 -12.60
CA ALA A 135 7.86 -13.07 -12.50
C ALA A 135 7.48 -14.55 -12.33
N VAL A 136 6.52 -14.84 -11.43
CA VAL A 136 6.02 -16.22 -11.23
C VAL A 136 5.32 -16.74 -12.50
N ARG A 137 4.52 -15.92 -13.17
CA ARG A 137 3.89 -16.26 -14.45
C ARG A 137 4.94 -16.60 -15.53
N ILE A 138 6.00 -15.78 -15.67
CA ILE A 138 7.09 -16.02 -16.61
C ILE A 138 7.73 -17.39 -16.36
N VAL A 139 8.00 -17.74 -15.10
CA VAL A 139 8.58 -19.04 -14.74
C VAL A 139 7.61 -20.19 -15.02
N ALA A 140 6.32 -20.02 -14.73
CA ALA A 140 5.28 -21.01 -15.00
C ALA A 140 5.14 -21.34 -16.50
N GLU A 141 5.17 -20.30 -17.34
CA GLU A 141 4.99 -20.43 -18.80
C GLU A 141 6.27 -20.84 -19.54
N ARG A 142 7.43 -20.82 -18.84
CA ARG A 142 8.71 -21.14 -19.47
C ARG A 142 8.81 -22.62 -19.85
N GLU A 143 9.01 -22.90 -21.12
CA GLU A 143 9.20 -24.24 -21.64
C GLU A 143 10.67 -24.51 -21.99
N GLY A 144 11.23 -25.58 -21.43
CA GLY A 144 12.59 -26.05 -21.74
C GLY A 144 13.72 -25.15 -21.23
N GLY A 145 14.96 -25.56 -21.47
CA GLY A 145 16.17 -24.84 -21.06
C GLY A 145 16.56 -25.06 -19.60
N GLU A 146 17.50 -24.23 -19.13
CA GLU A 146 17.95 -24.28 -17.73
C GLU A 146 16.84 -23.80 -16.78
N PRO A 147 16.76 -24.38 -15.55
CA PRO A 147 15.73 -24.00 -14.58
C PRO A 147 15.83 -22.53 -14.17
N TRP A 148 14.68 -21.83 -14.18
CA TRP A 148 14.51 -20.50 -13.62
C TRP A 148 13.66 -20.55 -12.36
N ALA A 149 13.89 -19.60 -11.49
CA ALA A 149 13.01 -19.34 -10.35
C ALA A 149 12.52 -17.88 -10.35
N ALA A 150 11.47 -17.62 -9.60
CA ALA A 150 10.94 -16.29 -9.34
C ALA A 150 10.95 -15.99 -7.85
N LEU A 151 11.10 -14.72 -7.48
CA LEU A 151 10.68 -14.25 -6.15
C LEU A 151 9.26 -13.71 -6.27
N GLY A 152 8.37 -14.23 -5.44
CA GLY A 152 6.96 -13.86 -5.46
C GLY A 152 6.21 -14.27 -4.21
N SER A 153 4.89 -14.04 -4.21
CA SER A 153 4.02 -14.46 -3.13
C SER A 153 3.67 -15.96 -3.22
N ARG A 154 3.29 -16.56 -2.11
CA ARG A 154 2.73 -17.93 -2.11
C ARG A 154 1.46 -18.01 -2.96
N ALA A 155 0.62 -16.99 -2.89
CA ALA A 155 -0.62 -16.91 -3.69
C ALA A 155 -0.33 -16.95 -5.20
N ALA A 156 0.76 -16.31 -5.66
CA ALA A 156 1.17 -16.42 -7.06
C ALA A 156 1.62 -17.85 -7.42
N ALA A 157 2.38 -18.52 -6.54
CA ALA A 157 2.78 -19.89 -6.78
C ALA A 157 1.56 -20.83 -6.92
N GLU A 158 0.57 -20.70 -6.05
CA GLU A 158 -0.67 -21.46 -6.10
C GLU A 158 -1.49 -21.15 -7.37
N LEU A 159 -1.62 -19.87 -7.72
CA LEU A 159 -2.34 -19.41 -8.92
C LEU A 159 -1.79 -20.03 -10.21
N TYR A 160 -0.46 -20.08 -10.33
CA TYR A 160 0.21 -20.58 -11.54
C TYR A 160 0.65 -22.05 -11.47
N GLY A 161 0.31 -22.75 -10.38
CA GLY A 161 0.65 -24.15 -10.20
C GLY A 161 2.14 -24.43 -10.07
N CYS A 162 2.90 -23.51 -9.50
CA CYS A 162 4.34 -23.57 -9.32
C CYS A 162 4.75 -24.13 -7.97
N ALA A 163 5.96 -24.70 -7.89
CA ALA A 163 6.55 -25.22 -6.66
C ALA A 163 7.24 -24.10 -5.86
N VAL A 164 6.94 -24.01 -4.55
CA VAL A 164 7.67 -23.15 -3.60
C VAL A 164 8.91 -23.91 -3.12
N LEU A 165 10.10 -23.38 -3.45
CA LEU A 165 11.39 -23.98 -3.06
C LEU A 165 11.88 -23.49 -1.71
N ALA A 166 11.61 -22.24 -1.37
CA ALA A 166 11.92 -21.62 -0.08
C ALA A 166 10.91 -20.52 0.25
N SER A 167 10.67 -20.26 1.52
CA SER A 167 9.76 -19.22 2.01
C SER A 167 10.48 -18.32 3.02
N GLY A 168 10.07 -17.05 3.13
CA GLY A 168 10.67 -16.09 4.05
C GLY A 168 12.12 -15.80 3.66
N VAL A 169 12.34 -15.51 2.37
CA VAL A 169 13.67 -15.28 1.80
C VAL A 169 14.08 -13.80 1.78
N GLU A 170 13.25 -12.92 2.32
CA GLU A 170 13.48 -11.47 2.42
C GLU A 170 14.50 -11.09 3.50
N ASP A 171 15.18 -9.94 3.28
CA ASP A 171 16.18 -9.32 4.14
C ASP A 171 15.81 -7.84 4.41
N PRO A 172 15.60 -7.39 5.62
CA PRO A 172 15.38 -8.13 6.88
C PRO A 172 13.96 -8.72 6.95
N PRO A 173 13.72 -9.67 7.85
CA PRO A 173 12.36 -10.17 8.10
C PRO A 173 11.47 -9.07 8.69
N GLY A 174 10.16 -9.15 8.45
CA GLY A 174 9.18 -8.23 9.04
C GLY A 174 8.77 -7.07 8.13
N SER A 175 9.02 -7.16 6.82
CA SER A 175 8.41 -6.24 5.85
C SER A 175 6.90 -6.30 5.94
N GLN A 176 6.26 -5.13 6.02
CA GLN A 176 4.80 -4.99 6.05
C GLN A 176 4.36 -3.92 5.07
N THR A 177 3.23 -4.15 4.45
CA THR A 177 2.55 -3.14 3.63
C THR A 177 1.21 -2.81 4.27
N ARG A 178 0.99 -1.53 4.51
CA ARG A 178 -0.30 -0.98 4.92
C ARG A 178 -1.10 -0.67 3.69
N PHE A 179 -2.30 -1.23 3.61
CA PHE A 179 -3.30 -0.98 2.59
C PHE A 179 -4.45 -0.18 3.17
N VAL A 180 -5.11 0.58 2.31
CA VAL A 180 -6.34 1.31 2.67
C VAL A 180 -7.48 0.92 1.74
N TRP A 181 -8.66 0.76 2.33
CA TRP A 181 -9.91 0.62 1.62
C TRP A 181 -10.37 1.98 1.14
N ILE A 182 -10.58 2.11 -0.16
CA ILE A 182 -11.16 3.28 -0.80
C ILE A 182 -12.62 2.97 -1.10
N ALA A 183 -13.51 3.86 -0.70
CA ALA A 183 -14.95 3.77 -0.93
C ALA A 183 -15.56 5.17 -1.10
N ARG A 184 -16.77 5.26 -1.66
CA ARG A 184 -17.56 6.50 -1.68
C ARG A 184 -18.24 6.75 -0.35
N GLU A 185 -18.65 5.67 0.33
CA GLU A 185 -19.36 5.73 1.59
C GLU A 185 -18.41 5.57 2.78
N ALA A 186 -18.68 6.31 3.85
CA ALA A 186 -18.00 6.14 5.11
C ALA A 186 -18.29 4.75 5.70
N PRO A 187 -17.35 4.18 6.49
CA PRO A 187 -17.61 2.94 7.21
C PRO A 187 -18.74 3.14 8.25
N ASP A 188 -19.39 2.04 8.62
CA ASP A 188 -20.41 2.05 9.67
C ASP A 188 -19.83 2.57 10.99
N PRO A 189 -20.33 3.67 11.54
CA PRO A 189 -19.87 4.21 12.81
C PRO A 189 -20.12 3.29 14.02
N GLY A 190 -20.98 2.29 13.88
CA GLY A 190 -21.28 1.29 14.90
C GLY A 190 -20.20 0.20 15.05
N GLN A 191 -19.18 0.16 14.19
CA GLN A 191 -18.05 -0.75 14.35
C GLN A 191 -17.24 -0.35 15.61
N GLY A 192 -17.12 -1.29 16.54
CA GLY A 192 -16.27 -1.13 17.70
C GLY A 192 -14.79 -1.15 17.35
N GLY A 193 -13.92 -0.79 18.30
CA GLY A 193 -12.47 -0.81 18.16
C GLY A 193 -11.84 0.58 18.11
N THR A 194 -10.54 0.61 17.83
CA THR A 194 -9.80 1.87 17.64
C THR A 194 -10.06 2.45 16.26
N TRP A 195 -10.06 3.78 16.18
CA TRP A 195 -10.29 4.50 14.94
C TRP A 195 -9.10 5.39 14.62
N LYS A 196 -8.91 5.65 13.34
CA LYS A 196 -7.99 6.66 12.83
C LYS A 196 -8.73 7.63 11.92
N THR A 197 -8.21 8.84 11.86
CA THR A 197 -8.61 9.85 10.88
C THR A 197 -7.40 10.21 10.01
N ALA A 198 -7.55 10.05 8.71
CA ALA A 198 -6.59 10.53 7.73
C ALA A 198 -7.06 11.89 7.19
N LEU A 199 -6.15 12.85 7.13
CA LEU A 199 -6.42 14.17 6.58
C LEU A 199 -5.20 14.70 5.84
N MET A 200 -5.43 15.71 4.99
CA MET A 200 -4.38 16.47 4.35
C MET A 200 -4.61 17.96 4.55
N PHE A 201 -3.52 18.72 4.60
CA PHE A 201 -3.54 20.17 4.70
C PHE A 201 -2.35 20.76 3.96
N TRP A 202 -2.45 22.03 3.60
CA TRP A 202 -1.40 22.70 2.85
C TRP A 202 -1.18 24.12 3.31
N GLU A 203 0.05 24.58 3.07
CA GLU A 203 0.53 25.87 3.49
C GLU A 203 -0.15 27.03 2.73
N PRO A 204 -0.37 28.16 3.38
CA PRO A 204 -0.75 29.40 2.71
C PRO A 204 0.42 29.93 1.85
N SER A 205 0.09 30.75 0.87
CA SER A 205 1.06 31.33 -0.06
C SER A 205 2.08 32.28 0.60
N ASP A 206 1.81 32.76 1.81
CA ASP A 206 2.63 33.66 2.62
C ASP A 206 3.26 32.96 3.83
N ASP A 207 3.64 31.70 3.69
CA ASP A 207 4.18 30.85 4.75
C ASP A 207 5.29 31.55 5.57
N ARG A 208 5.25 31.35 6.89
CA ARG A 208 6.22 31.85 7.86
C ARG A 208 6.92 30.70 8.56
N ALA A 209 8.18 30.93 8.93
CA ALA A 209 8.94 29.97 9.71
C ALA A 209 8.13 29.43 10.91
N GLY A 210 8.13 28.11 11.09
CA GLY A 210 7.39 27.45 12.14
C GLY A 210 5.92 27.18 11.84
N TRP A 211 5.43 27.42 10.61
CA TRP A 211 4.04 27.15 10.23
C TRP A 211 3.65 25.70 10.48
N LEU A 212 4.41 24.74 9.96
CA LEU A 212 4.13 23.32 10.16
C LEU A 212 4.09 22.93 11.65
N VAL A 213 5.01 23.49 12.45
CA VAL A 213 5.04 23.22 13.91
C VAL A 213 3.75 23.69 14.56
N ARG A 214 3.24 24.89 14.19
CA ARG A 214 1.94 25.36 14.70
C ARG A 214 0.78 24.45 14.31
N CYS A 215 0.76 23.98 13.07
CA CYS A 215 -0.25 23.02 12.61
C CYS A 215 -0.23 21.72 13.42
N LEU A 216 0.96 21.17 13.67
CA LEU A 216 1.10 19.92 14.45
C LEU A 216 0.81 20.14 15.94
N ALA A 217 1.10 21.33 16.48
CA ALA A 217 0.78 21.67 17.87
C ALA A 217 -0.73 21.61 18.17
N GLU A 218 -1.59 21.88 17.16
CA GLU A 218 -3.03 21.81 17.34
C GLU A 218 -3.53 20.41 17.73
N PHE A 219 -2.83 19.37 17.32
CA PHE A 219 -3.08 17.99 17.73
C PHE A 219 -2.47 17.70 19.12
N ALA A 220 -1.21 18.08 19.32
CA ALA A 220 -0.49 17.85 20.57
C ALA A 220 -1.17 18.51 21.79
N ASP A 221 -1.62 19.77 21.64
CA ASP A 221 -2.28 20.55 22.69
C ASP A 221 -3.66 19.98 23.09
N ARG A 222 -4.19 19.04 22.28
CA ARG A 222 -5.47 18.35 22.52
C ARG A 222 -5.31 16.86 22.83
N ASP A 223 -4.06 16.42 23.07
CA ASP A 223 -3.72 15.02 23.36
C ASP A 223 -4.16 14.05 22.22
N VAL A 224 -4.12 14.52 20.97
CA VAL A 224 -4.39 13.72 19.77
C VAL A 224 -3.09 13.23 19.20
N ASN A 225 -2.85 11.91 19.25
CA ASN A 225 -1.64 11.31 18.71
C ASN A 225 -1.65 11.27 17.19
N LEU A 226 -0.51 11.64 16.57
CA LEU A 226 -0.29 11.49 15.13
C LEU A 226 0.48 10.20 14.88
N THR A 227 -0.11 9.30 14.08
CA THR A 227 0.48 8.00 13.77
C THR A 227 1.29 7.99 12.47
N ARG A 228 1.10 9.00 11.61
CA ARG A 228 1.81 9.16 10.34
C ARG A 228 1.86 10.64 9.95
N ILE A 229 2.96 11.03 9.32
CA ILE A 229 3.09 12.30 8.60
C ILE A 229 3.87 12.07 7.30
N GLU A 230 3.40 12.64 6.20
CA GLU A 230 4.03 12.58 4.89
C GLU A 230 3.89 13.92 4.18
N SER A 231 4.96 14.40 3.54
CA SER A 231 4.94 15.63 2.76
C SER A 231 4.94 15.34 1.26
N ARG A 232 4.06 16.01 0.51
CA ARG A 232 3.99 15.88 -0.95
C ARG A 232 4.01 17.25 -1.63
N PRO A 233 4.70 17.40 -2.78
CA PRO A 233 4.65 18.63 -3.56
C PRO A 233 3.22 18.95 -4.05
N ARG A 234 2.82 20.21 -3.97
CA ARG A 234 1.52 20.70 -4.50
C ARG A 234 1.48 20.81 -6.03
N ARG A 235 2.59 20.56 -6.72
CA ARG A 235 2.74 20.73 -8.19
C ARG A 235 2.55 22.17 -8.67
N LEU A 236 2.66 23.15 -7.76
CA LEU A 236 2.58 24.59 -8.05
C LEU A 236 3.96 25.25 -8.18
N GLY A 237 5.04 24.48 -8.10
CA GLY A 237 6.43 24.92 -8.11
C GLY A 237 7.24 24.27 -7.01
N LEU A 238 8.55 24.50 -6.99
CA LEU A 238 9.43 24.03 -5.92
C LEU A 238 9.17 24.83 -4.64
N GLY A 239 9.20 24.14 -3.49
CA GLY A 239 9.04 24.74 -2.18
C GLY A 239 7.58 24.82 -1.69
N THR A 240 6.60 24.40 -2.48
CA THR A 240 5.19 24.34 -2.05
C THR A 240 4.76 22.91 -1.73
N TYR A 241 4.27 22.68 -0.51
CA TYR A 241 3.96 21.35 -0.01
C TYR A 241 2.55 21.24 0.53
N MET A 242 2.03 20.02 0.49
CA MET A 242 0.90 19.56 1.28
C MET A 242 1.36 18.45 2.22
N PHE A 243 0.70 18.30 3.35
CA PHE A 243 1.01 17.33 4.38
C PHE A 243 -0.16 16.41 4.59
N PHE A 244 0.11 15.11 4.57
CA PHE A 244 -0.84 14.07 4.95
C PHE A 244 -0.52 13.64 6.36
N VAL A 245 -1.52 13.56 7.21
CA VAL A 245 -1.38 13.04 8.57
C VAL A 245 -2.48 12.03 8.86
N ASP A 246 -2.13 11.02 9.61
CA ASP A 246 -3.10 10.12 10.23
C ASP A 246 -3.02 10.34 11.74
N CYS A 247 -4.17 10.49 12.39
CA CYS A 247 -4.26 10.62 13.84
C CYS A 247 -5.17 9.55 14.43
N ASP A 248 -4.97 9.24 15.70
CA ASP A 248 -5.85 8.39 16.47
C ASP A 248 -7.18 9.12 16.76
N GLY A 249 -8.28 8.36 16.72
CA GLY A 249 -9.63 8.86 16.95
C GLY A 249 -10.41 9.15 15.67
N ARG A 250 -11.70 9.44 15.87
CA ARG A 250 -12.63 9.78 14.79
C ARG A 250 -12.65 11.27 14.55
N ALA A 251 -12.96 11.70 13.32
CA ALA A 251 -13.06 13.11 12.99
C ALA A 251 -14.15 13.85 13.79
N ASP A 252 -15.18 13.14 14.28
CA ASP A 252 -16.26 13.66 15.11
C ASP A 252 -15.99 13.53 16.64
N ASP A 253 -14.91 12.90 17.06
CA ASP A 253 -14.48 12.91 18.46
C ASP A 253 -14.11 14.35 18.88
N PRO A 254 -14.51 14.82 20.05
CA PRO A 254 -14.36 16.23 20.42
C PRO A 254 -12.94 16.78 20.30
N ALA A 255 -11.92 16.03 20.69
CA ALA A 255 -10.53 16.43 20.62
C ALA A 255 -10.06 16.55 19.15
N VAL A 256 -10.35 15.54 18.32
CA VAL A 256 -9.98 15.52 16.90
C VAL A 256 -10.71 16.59 16.12
N ALA A 257 -12.03 16.76 16.34
CA ALA A 257 -12.82 17.81 15.72
C ALA A 257 -12.30 19.21 16.02
N GLN A 258 -11.92 19.46 17.28
CA GLN A 258 -11.32 20.72 17.70
C GLN A 258 -9.93 20.94 17.07
N ALA A 259 -9.08 19.89 17.00
CA ALA A 259 -7.78 19.97 16.35
C ALA A 259 -7.93 20.31 14.85
N ILE A 260 -8.82 19.64 14.14
CA ILE A 260 -9.11 19.92 12.73
C ILE A 260 -9.66 21.35 12.54
N SER A 261 -10.53 21.79 13.42
CA SER A 261 -11.09 23.16 13.39
C SER A 261 -10.01 24.21 13.59
N ALA A 262 -9.10 24.00 14.56
CA ALA A 262 -7.98 24.90 14.83
C ALA A 262 -6.95 24.88 13.68
N LEU A 263 -6.66 23.71 13.11
CA LEU A 263 -5.78 23.57 11.96
C LEU A 263 -6.25 24.43 10.76
N ARG A 264 -7.56 24.54 10.53
CA ARG A 264 -8.14 25.39 9.47
C ARG A 264 -7.84 26.88 9.63
N SER A 265 -7.46 27.35 10.83
CA SER A 265 -7.04 28.72 11.04
C SER A 265 -5.58 29.00 10.66
N HIS A 266 -4.78 27.94 10.49
CA HIS A 266 -3.37 28.02 10.14
C HIS A 266 -3.06 27.61 8.70
N ALA A 267 -3.89 26.74 8.11
CA ALA A 267 -3.69 26.19 6.78
C ALA A 267 -4.55 26.94 5.74
N GLU A 268 -4.07 27.02 4.49
CA GLU A 268 -4.87 27.49 3.36
C GLU A 268 -6.04 26.56 3.07
N GLY A 269 -5.84 25.25 3.23
CA GLY A 269 -6.89 24.26 3.12
C GLY A 269 -6.62 23.03 3.98
N VAL A 270 -7.72 22.39 4.39
CA VAL A 270 -7.73 21.13 5.16
C VAL A 270 -8.82 20.23 4.58
N ARG A 271 -8.46 19.02 4.20
CA ARG A 271 -9.39 18.01 3.73
C ARG A 271 -9.24 16.73 4.57
N VAL A 272 -10.35 16.26 5.14
CA VAL A 272 -10.43 14.94 5.76
C VAL A 272 -10.58 13.91 4.65
N LEU A 273 -9.69 12.93 4.62
CA LEU A 273 -9.67 11.85 3.64
C LEU A 273 -10.48 10.63 4.09
N GLY A 274 -10.84 10.58 5.36
CA GLY A 274 -11.70 9.56 5.96
C GLY A 274 -11.40 9.35 7.44
N SER A 275 -12.44 8.89 8.16
CA SER A 275 -12.30 8.28 9.48
C SER A 275 -12.69 6.81 9.36
N PHE A 276 -11.89 5.93 9.91
CA PHE A 276 -12.02 4.50 9.65
C PHE A 276 -11.50 3.65 10.81
N PRO A 277 -12.00 2.40 10.94
CA PRO A 277 -11.45 1.44 11.89
C PRO A 277 -9.97 1.17 11.60
N ALA A 278 -9.14 1.27 12.63
CA ALA A 278 -7.73 0.94 12.57
C ALA A 278 -7.53 -0.58 12.42
N ALA A 279 -6.46 -0.99 11.74
CA ALA A 279 -6.03 -2.38 11.73
C ALA A 279 -5.64 -2.80 13.17
N PRO A 280 -5.89 -4.07 13.55
CA PRO A 280 -5.56 -4.61 14.86
C PRO A 280 -4.05 -4.66 15.11
#